data_d658d4eeb7c09f32ba4c300eb5cec9d8
#
_entry.id   d658d4eeb7c09f32ba4c300eb5cec9d8
#
_cell.length_a   1.000
_cell.length_b   1.000
_cell.length_c   1.000
_cell.angle_alpha   90.00
_cell.angle_beta   90.00
_cell.angle_gamma   90.00
#
_symmetry.space_group_name_H-M   'P 1'
#
loop_
_entity.id
_entity.type
_entity.pdbx_description
1 polymer ?
#
loop_
_entity_poly.entity_id
_entity_poly.type
_entity_poly.pdbx_seq_one_letter_code
_entity_poly.pdbx_strand_id
1 'polypeptide(L)'
;MSENATTEVTTGTTQNDGPAPRVLTDQQLSQLLRQQQFGVLASVRSTGHPHLSTVLYDWNAEERVLRVSSTADRLKVRELRHDPHTSLHVSGPDVWSFAVAEGEAEIVDPADRAAPGEQPLPDRRVVIQIRVSRLYGTALDIPSQS
;
A
#
# COMPACT_ATOMS: atom_id res chain seq x y z
N MET A 1 33.52 -16.91 -23.08
CA MET A 1 33.02 -17.07 -22.94
C MET A 1 32.51 -17.37 -22.45
N SER A 2 32.55 -17.27 -22.44
CA SER A 2 31.98 -17.56 -21.92
C SER A 2 31.47 -17.71 -21.30
N GLU A 3 31.48 -17.74 -20.97
CA GLU A 3 30.91 -18.05 -20.28
C GLU A 3 30.36 -17.94 -19.81
N ASN A 4 30.73 -17.95 -20.02
CA ASN A 4 30.06 -18.02 -19.40
C ASN A 4 29.39 -17.91 -19.10
N ALA A 5 29.47 -17.88 -19.39
CA ALA A 5 28.75 -18.05 -19.04
C ALA A 5 28.01 -18.11 -18.60
N THR A 6 28.24 -18.02 -18.76
CA THR A 6 27.56 -18.27 -18.32
C THR A 6 26.89 -18.40 -17.81
N THR A 7 26.97 -18.31 -18.06
CA THR A 7 26.33 -18.55 -17.54
C THR A 7 25.84 -18.57 -16.96
N GLU A 8 25.88 -18.48 -16.95
CA GLU A 8 25.36 -18.69 -16.34
C GLU A 8 24.81 -18.63 -15.80
N VAL A 9 25.03 -18.46 -16.20
CA VAL A 9 24.41 -18.63 -15.68
C VAL A 9 23.73 -18.77 -15.29
N THR A 10 23.78 -18.68 -15.47
CA THR A 10 23.20 -19.02 -15.09
C THR A 10 22.64 -19.26 -14.67
N THR A 11 22.62 -19.28 -14.93
CA THR A 11 22.13 -19.63 -14.36
C THR A 11 21.77 -19.90 -13.59
N GLY A 12 21.76 -20.04 -13.69
CA GLY A 12 21.43 -20.32 -12.90
C GLY A 12 21.22 -20.55 -12.11
N THR A 13 21.33 -20.51 -12.02
CA THR A 13 21.16 -20.69 -11.20
C THR A 13 20.67 -20.93 -10.55
N THR A 14 20.52 -20.73 -10.62
CA THR A 14 19.94 -20.86 -9.81
C THR A 14 19.43 -21.67 -9.24
N GLN A 15 19.31 -21.96 -9.24
CA GLN A 15 18.86 -22.86 -8.82
C GLN A 15 18.78 -23.24 -7.57
N ASN A 16 18.91 -23.18 -6.85
CA ASN A 16 18.85 -23.66 -5.62
C ASN A 16 19.01 -22.71 -4.61
N ASP A 17 18.72 -21.56 -4.86
CA ASP A 17 18.89 -20.50 -3.97
C ASP A 17 17.64 -20.21 -3.19
N GLY A 18 16.74 -21.15 -3.12
CA GLY A 18 15.52 -20.97 -2.38
C GLY A 18 14.31 -20.86 -3.28
N PRO A 19 13.12 -20.76 -2.69
CA PRO A 19 11.89 -20.70 -3.48
C PRO A 19 11.75 -19.40 -4.26
N ALA A 20 11.20 -19.52 -5.47
CA ALA A 20 10.91 -18.34 -6.28
C ALA A 20 9.61 -17.68 -5.80
N PRO A 21 9.51 -16.36 -5.87
CA PRO A 21 8.26 -15.67 -5.55
C PRO A 21 7.14 -16.11 -6.49
N ARG A 22 5.97 -16.27 -5.93
CA ARG A 22 4.77 -16.62 -6.65
C ARG A 22 3.91 -15.37 -6.79
N VAL A 23 3.54 -15.01 -8.01
CA VAL A 23 2.70 -13.84 -8.25
C VAL A 23 1.29 -14.14 -7.77
N LEU A 24 0.73 -13.27 -6.95
CA LEU A 24 -0.62 -13.44 -6.44
C LEU A 24 -1.64 -12.93 -7.45
N THR A 25 -2.78 -13.63 -7.52
CA THR A 25 -3.89 -13.19 -8.36
C THR A 25 -4.60 -12.01 -7.72
N ASP A 26 -5.40 -11.29 -8.50
CA ASP A 26 -6.18 -10.18 -7.98
C ASP A 26 -7.07 -10.64 -6.81
N GLN A 27 -7.69 -11.80 -6.93
CA GLN A 27 -8.54 -12.33 -5.86
C GLN A 27 -7.74 -12.60 -4.60
N GLN A 28 -6.54 -13.17 -4.72
CA GLN A 28 -5.67 -13.43 -3.57
C GLN A 28 -5.20 -12.13 -2.92
N LEU A 29 -4.87 -11.12 -3.72
CA LEU A 29 -4.47 -9.82 -3.22
C LEU A 29 -5.60 -9.13 -2.46
N SER A 30 -6.81 -9.16 -3.02
CA SER A 30 -7.99 -8.60 -2.36
C SER A 30 -8.28 -9.32 -1.06
N GLN A 31 -8.13 -10.65 -1.05
CA GLN A 31 -8.33 -11.45 0.15
C GLN A 31 -7.32 -11.08 1.23
N LEU A 32 -6.05 -10.87 0.85
CA LEU A 32 -5.01 -10.48 1.79
C LEU A 32 -5.34 -9.12 2.41
N LEU A 33 -5.77 -8.16 1.59
CA LEU A 33 -6.19 -6.86 2.10
C LEU A 33 -7.34 -6.99 3.10
N ARG A 34 -8.28 -7.88 2.81
CA ARG A 34 -9.44 -8.08 3.67
C ARG A 34 -9.06 -8.69 5.01
N GLN A 35 -8.07 -9.58 5.01
CA GLN A 35 -7.66 -10.32 6.21
C GLN A 35 -6.83 -9.49 7.17
N GLN A 36 -6.14 -8.47 6.67
CA GLN A 36 -5.25 -7.67 7.49
C GLN A 36 -5.93 -6.36 7.87
N GLN A 37 -5.34 -5.63 8.81
CA GLN A 37 -5.95 -4.43 9.38
C GLN A 37 -5.08 -3.19 9.23
N PHE A 38 -3.77 -3.36 9.02
CA PHE A 38 -2.88 -2.20 8.92
C PHE A 38 -1.82 -2.46 7.88
N GLY A 39 -1.27 -1.36 7.40
CA GLY A 39 -0.22 -1.40 6.40
C GLY A 39 0.58 -0.11 6.43
N VAL A 40 1.48 0.00 5.47
CA VAL A 40 2.33 1.18 5.34
C VAL A 40 1.84 2.00 4.15
N LEU A 41 1.43 3.22 4.44
CA LEU A 41 0.93 4.15 3.42
C LEU A 41 2.07 5.04 2.97
N ALA A 42 2.23 5.16 1.65
CA ALA A 42 3.21 6.05 1.04
C ALA A 42 2.50 7.29 0.51
N SER A 43 3.01 8.47 0.84
CA SER A 43 2.60 9.73 0.25
C SER A 43 3.84 10.46 -0.23
N VAL A 44 3.67 11.46 -1.08
CA VAL A 44 4.80 12.12 -1.74
C VAL A 44 5.02 13.49 -1.10
N ARG A 45 6.23 13.70 -0.59
CA ARG A 45 6.62 15.00 -0.03
C ARG A 45 6.86 16.00 -1.16
N SER A 46 6.79 17.29 -0.84
CA SER A 46 7.09 18.34 -1.81
C SER A 46 8.50 18.22 -2.41
N THR A 47 9.41 17.57 -1.67
CA THR A 47 10.76 17.31 -2.16
C THR A 47 10.82 16.14 -3.14
N GLY A 48 9.73 15.40 -3.30
CA GLY A 48 9.69 14.19 -4.11
C GLY A 48 10.01 12.92 -3.33
N HIS A 49 10.47 13.04 -2.09
CA HIS A 49 10.72 11.87 -1.27
C HIS A 49 9.42 11.21 -0.82
N PRO A 50 9.35 9.88 -0.86
CA PRO A 50 8.19 9.19 -0.29
C PRO A 50 8.19 9.30 1.23
N HIS A 51 7.02 9.52 1.79
CA HIS A 51 6.80 9.56 3.22
C HIS A 51 5.99 8.33 3.58
N LEU A 52 6.50 7.51 4.50
CA LEU A 52 5.87 6.25 4.89
C LEU A 52 5.28 6.36 6.29
N SER A 53 4.08 5.86 6.46
CA SER A 53 3.45 5.83 7.78
C SER A 53 2.59 4.59 7.93
N THR A 54 2.61 4.01 9.13
CA THR A 54 1.73 2.87 9.43
C THR A 54 0.33 3.39 9.70
N VAL A 55 -0.64 2.77 9.05
CA VAL A 55 -2.04 3.19 9.16
C VAL A 55 -2.93 1.96 9.34
N LEU A 56 -4.06 2.16 10.00
CA LEU A 56 -5.16 1.22 9.96
C LEU A 56 -6.02 1.55 8.75
N TYR A 57 -6.58 0.54 8.12
CA TYR A 57 -7.38 0.76 6.92
C TYR A 57 -8.61 -0.16 6.91
N ASP A 58 -9.54 0.21 6.05
CA ASP A 58 -10.69 -0.61 5.69
C ASP A 58 -10.68 -0.80 4.18
N TRP A 59 -10.89 -2.03 3.71
CA TRP A 59 -10.89 -2.37 2.30
C TRP A 59 -12.29 -2.74 1.84
N ASN A 60 -12.82 -1.99 0.87
CA ASN A 60 -14.06 -2.33 0.20
C ASN A 60 -13.73 -2.96 -1.14
N ALA A 61 -13.88 -4.28 -1.23
CA ALA A 61 -13.45 -5.03 -2.42
C ALA A 61 -14.37 -4.76 -3.61
N GLU A 62 -15.65 -4.49 -3.37
CA GLU A 62 -16.59 -4.24 -4.45
C GLU A 62 -16.33 -2.90 -5.11
N GLU A 63 -16.13 -1.88 -4.30
CA GLU A 63 -15.85 -0.53 -4.81
C GLU A 63 -14.38 -0.34 -5.16
N ARG A 64 -13.52 -1.22 -4.68
CA ARG A 64 -12.05 -1.13 -4.80
C ARG A 64 -11.55 0.18 -4.19
N VAL A 65 -11.99 0.41 -2.96
CA VAL A 65 -11.68 1.63 -2.23
C VAL A 65 -11.10 1.26 -0.87
N LEU A 66 -10.00 1.92 -0.53
CA LEU A 66 -9.41 1.88 0.81
C LEU A 66 -9.81 3.14 1.55
N ARG A 67 -10.08 3.00 2.84
CA ARG A 67 -10.38 4.15 3.71
C ARG A 67 -9.46 4.11 4.91
N VAL A 68 -8.81 5.25 5.17
CA VAL A 68 -7.89 5.41 6.29
C VAL A 68 -8.36 6.62 7.09
N SER A 69 -8.65 6.41 8.37
CA SER A 69 -9.04 7.51 9.25
C SER A 69 -7.80 8.23 9.76
N SER A 70 -7.83 9.57 9.75
CA SER A 70 -6.72 10.39 10.19
C SER A 70 -7.25 11.70 10.75
N THR A 71 -6.34 12.63 11.03
CA THR A 71 -6.72 14.00 11.41
C THR A 71 -6.18 14.98 10.38
N ALA A 72 -6.87 16.10 10.23
CA ALA A 72 -6.61 17.04 9.15
C ALA A 72 -5.21 17.66 9.20
N ASP A 73 -4.62 17.74 10.40
CA ASP A 73 -3.31 18.35 10.59
C ASP A 73 -2.14 17.39 10.32
N ARG A 74 -2.41 16.13 10.06
CA ARG A 74 -1.33 15.16 9.77
C ARG A 74 -0.65 15.48 8.46
N LEU A 75 0.66 15.29 8.45
CA LEU A 75 1.47 15.59 7.27
C LEU A 75 1.01 14.80 6.06
N LYS A 76 0.68 13.51 6.23
CA LYS A 76 0.23 12.68 5.12
C LYS A 76 -1.05 13.23 4.48
N VAL A 77 -1.94 13.84 5.28
CA VAL A 77 -3.17 14.40 4.75
C VAL A 77 -2.85 15.61 3.86
N ARG A 78 -1.96 16.48 4.33
CA ARG A 78 -1.55 17.66 3.55
C ARG A 78 -0.81 17.25 2.28
N GLU A 79 0.03 16.22 2.38
CA GLU A 79 0.76 15.72 1.22
C GLU A 79 -0.20 15.16 0.17
N LEU A 80 -1.20 14.40 0.60
CA LEU A 80 -2.16 13.80 -0.31
C LEU A 80 -3.11 14.83 -0.93
N ARG A 81 -3.35 15.94 -0.25
CA ARG A 81 -4.10 17.05 -0.86
C ARG A 81 -3.30 17.69 -1.99
N HIS A 82 -1.98 17.70 -1.85
CA HIS A 82 -1.10 18.29 -2.86
C HIS A 82 -0.82 17.31 -4.00
N ASP A 83 -0.54 16.06 -3.66
CA ASP A 83 -0.27 15.00 -4.64
C ASP A 83 -1.06 13.76 -4.20
N PRO A 84 -2.12 13.40 -4.92
CA PRO A 84 -3.00 12.32 -4.48
C PRO A 84 -2.47 10.92 -4.74
N HIS A 85 -1.35 10.78 -5.44
CA HIS A 85 -0.80 9.46 -5.74
C HIS A 85 -0.33 8.79 -4.47
N THR A 86 -0.75 7.56 -4.25
CA THR A 86 -0.45 6.86 -3.01
C THR A 86 -0.43 5.36 -3.25
N SER A 87 0.23 4.67 -2.33
CA SER A 87 0.28 3.21 -2.32
C SER A 87 0.18 2.74 -0.88
N LEU A 88 -0.47 1.62 -0.68
CA LEU A 88 -0.55 0.97 0.63
C LEU A 88 0.05 -0.41 0.51
N HIS A 89 1.09 -0.68 1.31
CA HIS A 89 1.74 -1.99 1.39
C HIS A 89 1.22 -2.73 2.61
N VAL A 90 0.67 -3.92 2.39
CA VAL A 90 0.10 -4.74 3.46
C VAL A 90 0.79 -6.10 3.44
N SER A 91 1.43 -6.45 4.56
CA SER A 91 2.03 -7.78 4.71
C SER A 91 0.94 -8.81 4.99
N GLY A 92 1.15 -10.01 4.49
CA GLY A 92 0.29 -11.14 4.81
C GLY A 92 0.55 -11.65 6.23
N PRO A 93 0.05 -12.85 6.55
CA PRO A 93 0.27 -13.42 7.88
C PRO A 93 1.74 -13.60 8.20
N ASP A 94 2.58 -13.70 7.20
CA ASP A 94 4.03 -13.68 7.36
C ASP A 94 4.60 -12.60 6.46
N VAL A 95 5.90 -12.29 6.63
CA VAL A 95 6.53 -11.21 5.88
C VAL A 95 6.83 -11.59 4.43
N TRP A 96 6.61 -12.85 4.08
CA TRP A 96 6.97 -13.38 2.76
C TRP A 96 5.85 -13.22 1.74
N SER A 97 4.69 -12.75 2.17
CA SER A 97 3.60 -12.43 1.27
C SER A 97 3.16 -11.00 1.50
N PHE A 98 2.77 -10.31 0.43
CA PHE A 98 2.32 -8.94 0.58
C PHE A 98 1.39 -8.56 -0.58
N ALA A 99 0.61 -7.53 -0.34
CA ALA A 99 -0.19 -6.87 -1.36
C ALA A 99 0.09 -5.38 -1.32
N VAL A 100 0.19 -4.77 -2.51
CA VAL A 100 0.27 -3.32 -2.63
C VAL A 100 -0.94 -2.85 -3.41
N ALA A 101 -1.60 -1.83 -2.88
CA ALA A 101 -2.72 -1.18 -3.53
C ALA A 101 -2.28 0.22 -3.94
N GLU A 102 -2.28 0.47 -5.25
CA GLU A 102 -1.94 1.79 -5.80
C GLU A 102 -3.19 2.51 -6.22
N GLY A 103 -3.22 3.82 -6.00
CA GLY A 103 -4.36 4.60 -6.42
C GLY A 103 -4.18 6.08 -6.15
N GLU A 104 -5.29 6.78 -6.18
CA GLU A 104 -5.33 8.21 -5.91
C GLU A 104 -6.24 8.46 -4.71
N ALA A 105 -5.77 9.34 -3.85
CA ALA A 105 -6.46 9.64 -2.59
C ALA A 105 -7.32 10.88 -2.74
N GLU A 106 -8.45 10.83 -2.07
CA GLU A 106 -9.33 11.99 -1.88
C GLU A 106 -9.50 12.15 -0.38
N ILE A 107 -9.35 13.38 0.12
CA ILE A 107 -9.56 13.65 1.53
C ILE A 107 -11.03 14.00 1.74
N VAL A 108 -11.73 13.15 2.46
CA VAL A 108 -13.12 13.40 2.82
C VAL A 108 -13.09 14.10 4.17
N ASP A 109 -13.38 15.39 4.14
CA ASP A 109 -13.21 16.28 5.28
C ASP A 109 -14.55 16.98 5.57
N PRO A 110 -15.12 16.77 6.76
CA PRO A 110 -16.38 17.45 7.11
C PRO A 110 -16.28 18.98 7.01
N ALA A 111 -15.07 19.54 7.19
CA ALA A 111 -14.90 20.99 7.09
C ALA A 111 -15.16 21.51 5.68
N ASP A 112 -15.03 20.68 4.66
CA ASP A 112 -15.30 21.08 3.27
C ASP A 112 -16.79 21.36 3.04
N ARG A 113 -17.64 20.95 3.99
CA ARG A 113 -19.08 21.18 3.96
C ARG A 113 -19.53 22.07 5.13
N ALA A 114 -18.58 22.73 5.78
CA ALA A 114 -18.89 23.57 6.93
C ALA A 114 -19.70 24.80 6.50
N ALA A 115 -20.57 25.27 7.39
CA ALA A 115 -21.35 26.47 7.13
C ALA A 115 -20.43 27.69 7.11
N PRO A 116 -20.82 28.75 6.36
CA PRO A 116 -20.04 29.99 6.37
C PRO A 116 -19.84 30.52 7.78
N GLY A 117 -18.59 30.85 8.12
CA GLY A 117 -18.24 31.33 9.44
C GLY A 117 -17.85 30.28 10.44
N GLU A 118 -18.08 29.02 10.13
CA GLU A 118 -17.59 27.92 10.98
C GLU A 118 -16.09 27.76 10.80
N GLN A 119 -15.39 27.59 11.93
CA GLN A 119 -13.95 27.36 11.89
C GLN A 119 -13.67 25.90 12.25
N PRO A 120 -13.18 25.11 11.30
CA PRO A 120 -12.86 23.73 11.60
C PRO A 120 -11.66 23.64 12.54
N LEU A 121 -11.68 22.63 13.42
CA LEU A 121 -10.57 22.36 14.31
C LEU A 121 -9.43 21.71 13.52
N PRO A 122 -8.16 22.06 13.82
CA PRO A 122 -7.02 21.47 13.11
C PRO A 122 -6.93 19.94 13.26
N ASP A 123 -7.35 19.45 14.45
CA ASP A 123 -7.27 18.04 14.78
C ASP A 123 -8.54 17.26 14.45
N ARG A 124 -9.43 17.85 13.64
CA ARG A 124 -10.68 17.17 13.27
C ARG A 124 -10.39 15.91 12.47
N ARG A 125 -11.29 14.93 12.60
CA ARG A 125 -11.15 13.68 11.88
C ARG A 125 -11.47 13.86 10.41
N VAL A 126 -10.65 13.21 9.57
CA VAL A 126 -10.87 13.16 8.13
C VAL A 126 -10.69 11.70 7.68
N VAL A 127 -11.18 11.39 6.50
CA VAL A 127 -10.97 10.07 5.91
C VAL A 127 -10.14 10.25 4.64
N ILE A 128 -9.05 9.50 4.56
CA ILE A 128 -8.27 9.37 3.33
C ILE A 128 -8.94 8.24 2.55
N GLN A 129 -9.58 8.58 1.45
CA GLN A 129 -10.27 7.60 0.62
C GLN A 129 -9.45 7.38 -0.63
N ILE A 130 -9.01 6.14 -0.85
CA ILE A 130 -8.12 5.79 -1.95
C ILE A 130 -8.89 4.96 -2.96
N ARG A 131 -9.01 5.49 -4.17
CA ARG A 131 -9.58 4.75 -5.28
C ARG A 131 -8.47 3.93 -5.90
N VAL A 132 -8.55 2.61 -5.72
CA VAL A 132 -7.47 1.70 -6.10
C VAL A 132 -7.57 1.36 -7.57
N SER A 133 -6.49 1.63 -8.30
CA SER A 133 -6.40 1.35 -9.73
C SER A 133 -5.59 0.09 -10.02
N ARG A 134 -4.76 -0.35 -9.08
CA ARG A 134 -3.90 -1.50 -9.32
C ARG A 134 -3.59 -2.21 -8.02
N LEU A 135 -3.65 -3.54 -8.07
CA LEU A 135 -3.16 -4.41 -6.99
C LEU A 135 -2.00 -5.22 -7.53
N TYR A 136 -0.95 -5.39 -6.72
CA TYR A 136 0.12 -6.31 -7.05
C TYR A 136 0.75 -6.86 -5.78
N GLY A 137 1.45 -7.96 -5.91
CA GLY A 137 2.14 -8.55 -4.79
C GLY A 137 2.53 -9.99 -5.07
N THR A 138 3.37 -10.53 -4.20
CA THR A 138 3.87 -11.88 -4.35
C THR A 138 3.83 -12.59 -3.00
N ALA A 139 3.97 -13.89 -3.04
CA ALA A 139 4.18 -14.72 -1.87
C ALA A 139 5.41 -15.57 -2.11
N LEU A 140 6.17 -15.78 -1.05
CA LEU A 140 7.34 -16.63 -1.10
C LEU A 140 7.07 -17.79 -0.15
N ASP A 141 7.03 -19.01 -0.70
CA ASP A 141 6.74 -20.18 0.10
C ASP A 141 8.04 -20.68 0.71
N ILE A 142 8.24 -20.36 1.98
CA ILE A 142 9.44 -20.75 2.70
C ILE A 142 9.17 -22.09 3.38
N PRO A 143 10.02 -23.09 3.18
CA PRO A 143 9.81 -24.38 3.84
C PRO A 143 9.79 -24.23 5.35
N SER A 144 8.89 -24.98 5.98
CA SER A 144 8.76 -24.98 7.42
C SER A 144 10.03 -25.54 8.07
N GLN A 145 10.47 -24.88 9.11
CA GLN A 145 11.59 -25.34 9.91
C GLN A 145 11.02 -26.05 11.11
N SER A 146 11.21 -27.32 11.22
CA SER A 146 10.66 -28.03 12.37
C SER A 146 11.76 -28.61 13.24
#